data_9ba23fbac404ef1c534ebd0a7aeb0277
#
_entry.id   9ba23fbac404ef1c534ebd0a7aeb0277
#
_cell.length_a   1.000
_cell.length_b   1.000
_cell.length_c   1.000
_cell.angle_alpha   90.00
_cell.angle_beta   90.00
_cell.angle_gamma   90.00
#
_symmetry.space_group_name_H-M   'P 1'
#
loop_
_entity.id
_entity.type
_entity.pdbx_description
1 polymer ?
#
loop_
_entity_poly.entity_id
_entity_poly.type
_entity_poly.pdbx_seq_one_letter_code
_entity_poly.pdbx_strand_id
1 'polypeptide(L)'
;LLPLGLHMGDLWGVQPYGGSFLVAVWLGLAAWVVVTLLAFRDKMQRKHTLFGTLEDWSRYLAIPAVIGAGATSLLGMGPFEAGDGQQWYAAKLIVFGLSLIVGLVLRYYLHEWPGIFARLAQGHDAAAEARLADLIRSARIAALIYWITIGAAGFLGAVKPF
;
A
#
# COMPACT_ATOMS: atom_id res chain seq x y z
N LEU A 1 -5.19 3.71 -6.02
CA LEU A 1 -4.64 5.07 -5.77
C LEU A 1 -3.35 5.33 -6.55
N LEU A 2 -2.36 4.38 -6.58
CA LEU A 2 -1.07 4.58 -7.26
C LEU A 2 -1.23 4.94 -8.75
N PRO A 3 -1.98 4.19 -9.60
CA PRO A 3 -2.13 4.53 -11.02
C PRO A 3 -2.81 5.88 -11.25
N LEU A 4 -3.78 6.23 -10.42
CA LEU A 4 -4.41 7.56 -10.46
C LEU A 4 -3.42 8.68 -10.13
N GLY A 5 -2.55 8.44 -9.12
CA GLY A 5 -1.49 9.38 -8.77
C GLY A 5 -0.47 9.58 -9.90
N LEU A 6 -0.09 8.51 -10.59
CA LEU A 6 0.81 8.57 -11.74
C LEU A 6 0.14 9.25 -12.94
N HIS A 7 -1.14 9.00 -13.18
CA HIS A 7 -1.91 9.67 -14.24
C HIS A 7 -2.05 11.18 -13.96
N MET A 8 -2.33 11.56 -12.72
CA MET A 8 -2.33 12.97 -12.32
C MET A 8 -0.94 13.60 -12.49
N GLY A 9 0.13 12.86 -12.20
CA GLY A 9 1.51 13.30 -12.42
C GLY A 9 1.79 13.62 -13.89
N ASP A 10 1.25 12.83 -14.82
CA ASP A 10 1.34 13.10 -16.25
C ASP A 10 0.63 14.41 -16.65
N LEU A 11 -0.60 14.59 -16.16
CA LEU A 11 -1.37 15.82 -16.42
C LEU A 11 -0.71 17.10 -15.87
N TRP A 12 0.15 16.96 -14.87
CA TRP A 12 0.91 18.08 -14.29
C TRP A 12 2.35 18.18 -14.80
N GLY A 13 2.75 17.33 -15.76
CA GLY A 13 4.07 17.35 -16.36
C GLY A 13 5.22 16.89 -15.45
N VAL A 14 4.92 16.25 -14.29
CA VAL A 14 5.96 15.72 -13.38
C VAL A 14 6.36 14.28 -13.71
N GLN A 15 5.70 13.66 -14.68
CA GLN A 15 5.96 12.31 -15.15
C GLN A 15 6.43 12.38 -16.61
N PRO A 16 7.72 12.08 -16.91
CA PRO A 16 8.30 12.30 -18.24
C PRO A 16 8.08 11.15 -19.23
N TYR A 17 7.44 10.05 -18.84
CA TYR A 17 7.40 8.82 -19.65
C TYR A 17 6.22 8.73 -20.62
N GLY A 18 5.26 9.65 -20.55
CA GLY A 18 4.14 9.76 -21.48
C GLY A 18 3.05 8.70 -21.33
N GLY A 19 2.12 8.68 -22.28
CA GLY A 19 0.93 7.86 -22.23
C GLY A 19 1.17 6.35 -22.31
N SER A 20 2.22 5.89 -23.01
CA SER A 20 2.57 4.46 -23.09
C SER A 20 2.94 3.88 -21.72
N PHE A 21 3.64 4.66 -20.90
CA PHE A 21 3.93 4.30 -19.51
C PHE A 21 2.64 4.15 -18.70
N LEU A 22 1.69 5.08 -18.85
CA LEU A 22 0.39 5.01 -18.15
C LEU A 22 -0.40 3.77 -18.58
N VAL A 23 -0.41 3.42 -19.85
CA VAL A 23 -1.05 2.18 -20.33
C VAL A 23 -0.42 0.97 -19.66
N ALA A 24 0.91 0.88 -19.57
CA ALA A 24 1.59 -0.21 -18.89
C ALA A 24 1.25 -0.26 -17.41
N VAL A 25 1.16 0.88 -16.72
CA VAL A 25 0.75 0.98 -15.30
C VAL A 25 -0.68 0.47 -15.10
N TRP A 26 -1.62 0.84 -15.96
CA TRP A 26 -3.01 0.39 -15.87
C TRP A 26 -3.16 -1.11 -16.16
N LEU A 27 -2.43 -1.63 -17.14
CA LEU A 27 -2.39 -3.07 -17.42
C LEU A 27 -1.76 -3.85 -16.26
N GLY A 28 -0.67 -3.34 -15.70
CA GLY A 28 -0.04 -3.92 -14.52
C GLY A 28 -0.98 -3.95 -13.31
N LEU A 29 -1.76 -2.87 -13.08
CA LEU A 29 -2.79 -2.84 -12.04
C LEU A 29 -3.87 -3.90 -12.30
N ALA A 30 -4.37 -3.99 -13.52
CA ALA A 30 -5.40 -4.97 -13.87
C ALA A 30 -4.89 -6.40 -13.64
N ALA A 31 -3.67 -6.71 -14.06
CA ALA A 31 -3.03 -7.99 -13.82
C ALA A 31 -2.87 -8.26 -12.31
N TRP A 32 -2.43 -7.25 -11.54
CA TRP A 32 -2.28 -7.37 -10.08
C TRP A 32 -3.63 -7.60 -9.39
N VAL A 33 -4.70 -6.94 -9.80
CA VAL A 33 -6.05 -7.18 -9.28
C VAL A 33 -6.48 -8.63 -9.53
N VAL A 34 -6.26 -9.15 -10.74
CA VAL A 34 -6.56 -10.55 -11.07
C VAL A 34 -5.77 -11.51 -10.17
N VAL A 35 -4.45 -11.30 -10.02
CA VAL A 35 -3.60 -12.10 -9.12
C VAL A 35 -4.13 -12.06 -7.67
N THR A 36 -4.51 -10.88 -7.17
CA THR A 36 -5.05 -10.71 -5.81
C THR A 36 -6.37 -11.47 -5.64
N LEU A 37 -7.28 -11.42 -6.61
CA LEU A 37 -8.54 -12.15 -6.57
C LEU A 37 -8.32 -13.66 -6.60
N LEU A 38 -7.40 -14.15 -7.43
CA LEU A 38 -7.04 -15.56 -7.49
C LEU A 38 -6.38 -16.03 -6.19
N ALA A 39 -5.46 -15.24 -5.64
CA ALA A 39 -4.82 -15.52 -4.35
C ALA A 39 -5.85 -15.56 -3.21
N PHE A 40 -6.82 -14.64 -3.20
CA PHE A 40 -7.91 -14.64 -2.22
C PHE A 40 -8.78 -15.89 -2.33
N ARG A 41 -9.18 -16.27 -3.55
CA ARG A 41 -9.94 -17.50 -3.81
C ARG A 41 -9.20 -18.75 -3.30
N ASP A 42 -7.90 -18.82 -3.57
CA ASP A 42 -7.07 -19.96 -3.19
C ASP A 42 -6.88 -20.03 -1.66
N LYS A 43 -6.72 -18.89 -0.98
CA LYS A 43 -6.72 -18.80 0.50
C LYS A 43 -8.05 -19.31 1.09
N MET A 44 -9.18 -18.96 0.49
CA MET A 44 -10.49 -19.47 0.92
C MET A 44 -10.59 -20.99 0.79
N GLN A 45 -9.94 -21.57 -0.21
CA GLN A 45 -9.87 -23.02 -0.43
C GLN A 45 -8.72 -23.72 0.33
N ARG A 46 -8.01 -22.99 1.20
CA ARG A 46 -6.81 -23.45 1.94
C ARG A 46 -5.72 -24.03 1.02
N LYS A 47 -5.60 -23.52 -0.19
CA LYS A 47 -4.56 -23.91 -1.14
C LYS A 47 -3.38 -22.94 -1.07
N HIS A 48 -2.17 -23.49 -1.01
CA HIS A 48 -0.96 -22.73 -1.22
C HIS A 48 -0.64 -22.71 -2.72
N THR A 49 -0.76 -21.54 -3.36
CA THR A 49 -0.56 -21.39 -4.80
C THR A 49 0.48 -20.34 -5.09
N LEU A 50 0.98 -20.34 -6.33
CA LEU A 50 1.88 -19.31 -6.85
C LEU A 50 1.27 -17.89 -6.74
N PHE A 51 -0.05 -17.77 -6.85
CA PHE A 51 -0.73 -16.46 -6.77
C PHE A 51 -0.61 -15.82 -5.39
N GLY A 52 -0.67 -16.60 -4.30
CA GLY A 52 -0.44 -16.10 -2.95
C GLY A 52 0.99 -15.59 -2.77
N THR A 53 1.97 -16.34 -3.28
CA THR A 53 3.37 -15.96 -3.24
C THR A 53 3.64 -14.70 -4.09
N LEU A 54 3.07 -14.62 -5.29
CA LEU A 54 3.18 -13.43 -6.15
C LEU A 54 2.55 -12.20 -5.52
N GLU A 55 1.39 -12.35 -4.86
CA GLU A 55 0.74 -11.26 -4.15
C GLU A 55 1.62 -10.72 -3.02
N ASP A 56 2.22 -11.59 -2.23
CA ASP A 56 3.12 -11.19 -1.13
C ASP A 56 4.39 -10.53 -1.67
N TRP A 57 5.07 -11.12 -2.66
CA TRP A 57 6.27 -10.54 -3.26
C TRP A 57 6.01 -9.19 -3.94
N SER A 58 4.87 -9.03 -4.61
CA SER A 58 4.52 -7.74 -5.24
C SER A 58 4.50 -6.60 -4.23
N ARG A 59 4.03 -6.83 -3.01
CA ARG A 59 4.01 -5.83 -1.92
C ARG A 59 5.41 -5.51 -1.41
N TYR A 60 6.23 -6.54 -1.17
CA TYR A 60 7.61 -6.35 -0.70
C TYR A 60 8.47 -5.60 -1.72
N LEU A 61 8.22 -5.78 -3.01
CA LEU A 61 8.93 -5.06 -4.08
C LEU A 61 8.36 -3.66 -4.31
N ALA A 62 7.05 -3.47 -4.22
CA ALA A 62 6.42 -2.18 -4.44
C ALA A 62 6.85 -1.12 -3.41
N ILE A 63 7.02 -1.49 -2.14
CA ILE A 63 7.40 -0.56 -1.08
C ILE A 63 8.75 0.11 -1.36
N PRO A 64 9.87 -0.63 -1.49
CA PRO A 64 11.17 -0.01 -1.75
C PRO A 64 11.21 0.67 -3.12
N ALA A 65 10.50 0.16 -4.13
CA ALA A 65 10.43 0.79 -5.44
C ALA A 65 9.78 2.18 -5.38
N VAL A 66 8.66 2.32 -4.69
CA VAL A 66 7.93 3.60 -4.58
C VAL A 66 8.69 4.59 -3.69
N ILE A 67 9.22 4.15 -2.54
CA ILE A 67 10.02 5.00 -1.65
C ILE A 67 11.33 5.42 -2.35
N GLY A 68 12.01 4.47 -3.00
CA GLY A 68 13.24 4.72 -3.73
C GLY A 68 13.03 5.70 -4.90
N ALA A 69 11.96 5.51 -5.68
CA ALA A 69 11.60 6.44 -6.75
C ALA A 69 11.35 7.85 -6.21
N GLY A 70 10.62 8.00 -5.11
CA GLY A 70 10.40 9.29 -4.47
C GLY A 70 11.68 9.91 -3.93
N ALA A 71 12.49 9.14 -3.19
CA ALA A 71 13.72 9.63 -2.58
C ALA A 71 14.77 10.05 -3.64
N THR A 72 14.98 9.21 -4.67
CA THR A 72 15.92 9.55 -5.76
C THR A 72 15.44 10.73 -6.59
N SER A 73 14.11 10.90 -6.78
CA SER A 73 13.56 12.06 -7.47
C SER A 73 13.80 13.36 -6.70
N LEU A 74 13.68 13.34 -5.34
CA LEU A 74 14.04 14.51 -4.52
C LEU A 74 15.52 14.89 -4.62
N LEU A 75 16.39 13.92 -4.90
CA LEU A 75 17.84 14.14 -5.11
C LEU A 75 18.17 14.56 -6.56
N GLY A 76 17.17 14.73 -7.43
CA GLY A 76 17.37 15.08 -8.84
C GLY A 76 17.95 13.93 -9.71
N MET A 77 17.94 12.69 -9.20
CA MET A 77 18.48 11.50 -9.88
C MET A 77 17.39 10.45 -10.16
N GLY A 78 16.16 10.74 -9.82
CA GLY A 78 15.06 9.78 -9.86
C GLY A 78 14.28 9.77 -11.18
N PRO A 79 13.29 8.88 -11.26
CA PRO A 79 12.49 8.69 -12.45
C PRO A 79 11.43 9.78 -12.68
N PHE A 80 11.21 10.66 -11.71
CA PHE A 80 10.22 11.73 -11.80
C PHE A 80 10.92 13.08 -11.65
N GLU A 81 10.48 14.07 -12.41
CA GLU A 81 10.99 15.42 -12.26
C GLU A 81 10.57 16.00 -10.89
N ALA A 82 11.53 16.54 -10.18
CA ALA A 82 11.34 17.20 -8.89
C ALA A 82 12.03 18.58 -8.89
N GLY A 83 11.80 19.32 -9.98
CA GLY A 83 12.23 20.71 -10.09
C GLY A 83 11.50 21.64 -9.11
N ASP A 84 11.81 22.93 -9.18
CA ASP A 84 11.17 23.91 -8.31
C ASP A 84 9.64 23.88 -8.48
N GLY A 85 8.94 23.68 -7.36
CA GLY A 85 7.47 23.55 -7.33
C GLY A 85 6.93 22.17 -7.70
N GLN A 86 7.78 21.14 -7.88
CA GLN A 86 7.35 19.77 -8.21
C GLN A 86 7.75 18.73 -7.15
N GLN A 87 8.47 19.13 -6.12
CA GLN A 87 8.97 18.26 -5.06
C GLN A 87 7.83 17.58 -4.27
N TRP A 88 6.65 18.18 -4.24
CA TRP A 88 5.45 17.61 -3.63
C TRP A 88 5.11 16.20 -4.18
N TYR A 89 5.40 15.97 -5.46
CA TYR A 89 5.09 14.69 -6.08
C TYR A 89 6.00 13.57 -5.56
N ALA A 90 7.30 13.85 -5.50
CA ALA A 90 8.28 12.92 -4.93
C ALA A 90 8.03 12.67 -3.43
N ALA A 91 7.73 13.73 -2.66
CA ALA A 91 7.33 13.60 -1.26
C ALA A 91 6.06 12.75 -1.09
N LYS A 92 5.06 12.94 -1.97
CA LYS A 92 3.84 12.13 -1.99
C LYS A 92 4.12 10.65 -2.21
N LEU A 93 5.06 10.30 -3.10
CA LEU A 93 5.46 8.91 -3.32
C LEU A 93 6.07 8.29 -2.05
N ILE A 94 6.94 9.02 -1.35
CA ILE A 94 7.54 8.55 -0.09
C ILE A 94 6.44 8.31 0.94
N VAL A 95 5.55 9.28 1.16
CA VAL A 95 4.46 9.15 2.13
C VAL A 95 3.52 8.00 1.76
N PHE A 96 3.25 7.80 0.48
CA PHE A 96 2.48 6.66 0.00
C PHE A 96 3.20 5.34 0.28
N GLY A 97 4.50 5.24 0.02
CA GLY A 97 5.31 4.07 0.37
C GLY A 97 5.31 3.77 1.87
N LEU A 98 5.38 4.79 2.73
CA LEU A 98 5.23 4.65 4.18
C LEU A 98 3.84 4.10 4.55
N SER A 99 2.78 4.53 3.87
CA SER A 99 1.44 3.98 4.10
C SER A 99 1.36 2.48 3.76
N LEU A 100 2.09 2.02 2.74
CA LEU A 100 2.18 0.59 2.41
C LEU A 100 2.87 -0.21 3.52
N ILE A 101 3.92 0.34 4.16
CA ILE A 101 4.58 -0.29 5.31
C ILE A 101 3.59 -0.44 6.47
N VAL A 102 2.87 0.64 6.81
CA VAL A 102 1.85 0.60 7.87
C VAL A 102 0.75 -0.40 7.53
N GLY A 103 0.37 -0.52 6.25
CA GLY A 103 -0.56 -1.54 5.77
C GLY A 103 -0.07 -2.98 6.01
N LEU A 104 1.24 -3.25 5.86
CA LEU A 104 1.82 -4.55 6.21
C LEU A 104 1.76 -4.81 7.73
N VAL A 105 2.06 -3.81 8.55
CA VAL A 105 1.96 -3.92 10.01
C VAL A 105 0.52 -4.21 10.42
N LEU A 106 -0.44 -3.54 9.81
CA LEU A 106 -1.86 -3.77 10.06
C LEU A 106 -2.26 -5.21 9.70
N ARG A 107 -1.81 -5.70 8.54
CA ARG A 107 -2.03 -7.09 8.10
C ARG A 107 -1.46 -8.10 9.09
N TYR A 108 -0.30 -7.82 9.67
CA TYR A 108 0.31 -8.68 10.70
C TYR A 108 -0.61 -8.83 11.90
N TYR A 109 -1.18 -7.75 12.43
CA TYR A 109 -2.12 -7.83 13.56
C TYR A 109 -3.43 -8.54 13.18
N LEU A 110 -3.94 -8.35 11.97
CA LEU A 110 -5.19 -8.95 11.51
C LEU A 110 -5.05 -10.44 11.18
N HIS A 111 -3.84 -10.93 10.98
CA HIS A 111 -3.60 -12.33 10.57
C HIS A 111 -4.11 -13.36 11.61
N GLU A 112 -4.04 -13.03 12.90
CA GLU A 112 -4.47 -13.92 13.98
C GLU A 112 -6.00 -13.96 14.16
N TRP A 113 -6.73 -12.95 13.67
CA TRP A 113 -8.16 -12.80 13.95
C TRP A 113 -9.03 -14.00 13.54
N PRO A 114 -8.86 -14.60 12.35
CA PRO A 114 -9.69 -15.74 11.96
C PRO A 114 -9.55 -16.93 12.92
N GLY A 115 -8.35 -17.19 13.43
CA GLY A 115 -8.12 -18.23 14.42
C GLY A 115 -8.76 -17.94 15.77
N ILE A 116 -8.69 -16.68 16.22
CA ILE A 116 -9.31 -16.25 17.47
C ILE A 116 -10.83 -16.31 17.37
N PHE A 117 -11.42 -15.81 16.28
CA PHE A 117 -12.87 -15.90 16.06
C PHE A 117 -13.38 -17.34 15.98
N ALA A 118 -12.61 -18.25 15.36
CA ALA A 118 -12.96 -19.67 15.31
C ALA A 118 -12.99 -20.31 16.70
N ARG A 119 -12.09 -19.89 17.62
CA ARG A 119 -12.09 -20.33 19.04
C ARG A 119 -13.29 -19.76 19.80
N LEU A 120 -13.54 -18.47 19.68
CA LEU A 120 -14.67 -17.80 20.34
C LEU A 120 -16.02 -18.33 19.86
N ALA A 121 -16.14 -18.77 18.61
CA ALA A 121 -17.35 -19.40 18.09
C ALA A 121 -17.67 -20.76 18.72
N GLN A 122 -16.69 -21.42 19.35
CA GLN A 122 -16.88 -22.68 20.05
C GLN A 122 -17.32 -22.54 21.51
N GLY A 123 -17.26 -21.33 22.06
CA GLY A 123 -17.64 -21.00 23.42
C GLY A 123 -16.80 -19.89 24.03
N HIS A 124 -17.07 -19.57 25.28
CA HIS A 124 -16.33 -18.55 26.01
C HIS A 124 -14.86 -18.99 26.25
N ASP A 125 -13.92 -18.15 25.79
CA ASP A 125 -12.47 -18.33 25.93
C ASP A 125 -11.84 -17.00 26.35
N ALA A 126 -11.67 -16.82 27.68
CA ALA A 126 -11.12 -15.59 28.24
C ALA A 126 -9.70 -15.26 27.71
N ALA A 127 -8.89 -16.27 27.40
CA ALA A 127 -7.56 -16.05 26.83
C ALA A 127 -7.64 -15.54 25.37
N ALA A 128 -8.57 -16.08 24.58
CA ALA A 128 -8.83 -15.61 23.22
C ALA A 128 -9.39 -14.17 23.22
N GLU A 129 -10.29 -13.85 24.14
CA GLU A 129 -10.84 -12.49 24.30
C GLU A 129 -9.75 -11.48 24.69
N ALA A 130 -8.90 -11.80 25.67
CA ALA A 130 -7.79 -10.96 26.07
C ALA A 130 -6.81 -10.72 24.91
N ARG A 131 -6.45 -11.79 24.17
CA ARG A 131 -5.58 -11.68 23.00
C ARG A 131 -6.19 -10.80 21.91
N LEU A 132 -7.48 -10.95 21.64
CA LEU A 132 -8.19 -10.12 20.66
C LEU A 132 -8.18 -8.66 21.06
N ALA A 133 -8.42 -8.35 22.35
CA ALA A 133 -8.41 -6.98 22.87
C ALA A 133 -7.03 -6.31 22.68
N ASP A 134 -5.93 -7.02 22.93
CA ASP A 134 -4.57 -6.51 22.72
C ASP A 134 -4.27 -6.28 21.24
N LEU A 135 -4.66 -7.21 20.37
CA LEU A 135 -4.51 -7.06 18.92
C LEU A 135 -5.32 -5.87 18.38
N ILE A 136 -6.55 -5.68 18.85
CA ILE A 136 -7.39 -4.53 18.47
C ILE A 136 -6.74 -3.22 18.90
N ARG A 137 -6.19 -3.17 20.13
CA ARG A 137 -5.50 -1.97 20.62
C ARG A 137 -4.32 -1.60 19.71
N SER A 138 -3.47 -2.57 19.36
CA SER A 138 -2.31 -2.36 18.49
C SER A 138 -2.72 -2.02 17.05
N ALA A 139 -3.71 -2.75 16.51
CA ALA A 139 -4.24 -2.50 15.17
C ALA A 139 -4.89 -1.11 15.07
N ARG A 140 -5.54 -0.60 16.13
CA ARG A 140 -6.13 0.75 16.15
C ARG A 140 -5.06 1.83 16.00
N ILE A 141 -3.93 1.70 16.69
CA ILE A 141 -2.81 2.65 16.56
C ILE A 141 -2.26 2.62 15.14
N ALA A 142 -2.00 1.42 14.60
CA ALA A 142 -1.53 1.27 13.22
C ALA A 142 -2.55 1.85 12.22
N ALA A 143 -3.84 1.63 12.42
CA ALA A 143 -4.90 2.20 11.57
C ALA A 143 -4.92 3.72 11.62
N LEU A 144 -4.74 4.34 12.78
CA LEU A 144 -4.65 5.81 12.90
C LEU A 144 -3.45 6.37 12.13
N ILE A 145 -2.28 5.74 12.26
CA ILE A 145 -1.07 6.12 11.52
C ILE A 145 -1.33 5.97 10.01
N TYR A 146 -2.00 4.89 9.59
CA TYR A 146 -2.38 4.65 8.20
C TYR A 146 -3.25 5.78 7.65
N TRP A 147 -4.28 6.21 8.38
CA TRP A 147 -5.14 7.32 7.99
C TRP A 147 -4.38 8.65 7.92
N ILE A 148 -3.47 8.91 8.85
CA ILE A 148 -2.61 10.12 8.82
C ILE A 148 -1.74 10.11 7.57
N THR A 149 -1.10 9.00 7.21
CA THR A 149 -0.25 8.92 6.02
C THR A 149 -1.06 9.06 4.72
N ILE A 150 -2.26 8.48 4.64
CA ILE A 150 -3.16 8.68 3.49
C ILE A 150 -3.60 10.15 3.40
N GLY A 151 -3.98 10.75 4.52
CA GLY A 151 -4.36 12.17 4.58
C GLY A 151 -3.22 13.09 4.14
N ALA A 152 -1.99 12.81 4.60
CA ALA A 152 -0.79 13.54 4.19
C ALA A 152 -0.51 13.40 2.69
N ALA A 153 -0.61 12.18 2.13
CA ALA A 153 -0.46 11.97 0.69
C ALA A 153 -1.55 12.70 -0.12
N GLY A 154 -2.78 12.74 0.38
CA GLY A 154 -3.87 13.52 -0.20
C GLY A 154 -3.60 15.02 -0.15
N PHE A 155 -3.16 15.52 0.99
CA PHE A 155 -2.79 16.94 1.20
C PHE A 155 -1.70 17.37 0.23
N LEU A 156 -0.60 16.62 0.14
CA LEU A 156 0.50 16.91 -0.80
C LEU A 156 0.02 16.97 -2.24
N GLY A 157 -0.91 16.10 -2.63
CA GLY A 157 -1.46 16.11 -3.99
C GLY A 157 -2.47 17.23 -4.27
N ALA A 158 -3.18 17.72 -3.26
CA ALA A 158 -4.17 18.78 -3.41
C ALA A 158 -3.57 20.17 -3.29
N VAL A 159 -2.72 20.39 -2.29
CA VAL A 159 -2.15 21.71 -1.95
C VAL A 159 -0.88 22.01 -2.74
N LYS A 160 -0.07 20.97 -3.04
CA LYS A 160 1.21 21.11 -3.76
C LYS A 160 2.09 22.20 -3.15
N PRO A 161 2.51 22.03 -1.88
CA PRO A 161 3.07 23.12 -1.08
C PRO A 161 4.49 23.58 -1.52
N PHE A 162 5.18 22.81 -2.38
CA PHE A 162 6.54 23.09 -2.86
C PHE A 162 6.82 22.38 -4.18
#